data_0b894993ce51353294c05a2b203080a7
#
_entry.id   0b894993ce51353294c05a2b203080a7
#
_cell.length_a   1.000
_cell.length_b   1.000
_cell.length_c   1.000
_cell.angle_alpha   90.00
_cell.angle_beta   90.00
_cell.angle_gamma   90.00
#
_symmetry.space_group_name_H-M   'P 1'
#
loop_
_entity.id
_entity.type
_entity.pdbx_description
1 polymer ?
#
loop_
_entity_poly.entity_id
_entity_poly.type
_entity_poly.pdbx_seq_one_letter_code
_entity_poly.pdbx_strand_id
1 'polypeptide(L)'
;MVTIVFEAHGTTLDNEAHTASGRHDGSLSPLGEKQSREMGERYKNDHFDAIFCSDLQRSYKSAEIGFGSKFPIIKDPRLSECDYGDLTNHPSDEVDGEKPKRILTPFPNGESYTQTTARMKDFLLDLLRNYDGKRVMIIGHRATQYGLENIINGIPLEKIIPAPWKWQPGWTYELTKI
;
A
#
# COMPACT_ATOMS: atom_id res chain seq x y z
N MET A 1 7.57 -10.97 -16.99
CA MET A 1 7.70 -11.01 -15.52
C MET A 1 8.04 -9.62 -15.01
N VAL A 2 7.33 -9.12 -14.01
CA VAL A 2 7.64 -7.83 -13.37
C VAL A 2 8.11 -8.09 -11.94
N THR A 3 9.28 -7.54 -11.57
CA THR A 3 9.75 -7.58 -10.18
C THR A 3 9.20 -6.38 -9.44
N ILE A 4 8.43 -6.61 -8.38
CA ILE A 4 7.82 -5.58 -7.57
C ILE A 4 8.51 -5.54 -6.21
N VAL A 5 8.98 -4.37 -5.79
CA VAL A 5 9.38 -4.10 -4.41
C VAL A 5 8.28 -3.29 -3.76
N PHE A 6 7.63 -3.82 -2.73
CA PHE A 6 6.62 -3.09 -1.96
C PHE A 6 7.25 -2.50 -0.70
N GLU A 7 6.93 -1.26 -0.42
CA GLU A 7 7.25 -0.55 0.83
C GLU A 7 5.97 0.07 1.40
N ALA A 8 5.85 0.02 2.71
CA ALA A 8 4.81 0.78 3.40
C ALA A 8 5.20 2.27 3.45
N HIS A 9 4.22 3.15 3.30
CA HIS A 9 4.43 4.60 3.49
C HIS A 9 4.95 4.92 4.90
N GLY A 10 5.57 6.09 5.07
CA GLY A 10 6.03 6.58 6.37
C GLY A 10 4.88 6.80 7.36
N THR A 11 5.19 6.84 8.64
CA THR A 11 4.25 7.09 9.73
C THR A 11 3.53 8.42 9.55
N THR A 12 2.22 8.44 9.81
CA THR A 12 1.39 9.66 9.76
C THR A 12 1.09 10.18 11.16
N LEU A 13 0.59 11.42 11.23
CA LEU A 13 0.05 11.96 12.49
C LEU A 13 -1.10 11.11 13.02
N ASP A 14 -1.96 10.57 12.12
CA ASP A 14 -3.05 9.67 12.49
C ASP A 14 -2.50 8.35 13.06
N ASN A 15 -1.42 7.80 12.50
CA ASN A 15 -0.79 6.60 13.04
C ASN A 15 -0.25 6.84 14.46
N GLU A 16 0.38 7.99 14.71
CA GLU A 16 0.86 8.37 16.05
C GLU A 16 -0.29 8.58 17.04
N ALA A 17 -1.42 9.09 16.55
CA ALA A 17 -2.66 9.24 17.32
C ALA A 17 -3.46 7.94 17.49
N HIS A 18 -2.97 6.80 16.95
CA HIS A 18 -3.67 5.52 16.93
C HIS A 18 -5.06 5.58 16.29
N THR A 19 -5.20 6.37 15.23
CA THR A 19 -6.42 6.52 14.41
C THR A 19 -6.25 5.83 13.06
N ALA A 20 -7.30 5.17 12.57
CA ALA A 20 -7.31 4.51 11.28
C ALA A 20 -7.78 5.47 10.19
N SER A 21 -6.87 5.90 9.33
CA SER A 21 -7.15 6.93 8.32
C SER A 21 -8.04 6.45 7.16
N GLY A 22 -7.91 5.18 6.74
CA GLY A 22 -8.59 4.72 5.51
C GLY A 22 -8.32 5.64 4.32
N ARG A 23 -9.37 6.26 3.78
CA ARG A 23 -9.28 7.24 2.69
C ARG A 23 -9.07 8.70 3.15
N HIS A 24 -9.06 8.96 4.47
CA HIS A 24 -8.66 10.27 4.97
C HIS A 24 -7.22 10.59 4.53
N ASP A 25 -7.00 11.79 4.04
CA ASP A 25 -5.70 12.21 3.48
C ASP A 25 -4.77 12.78 4.56
N GLY A 26 -4.47 11.95 5.57
CA GLY A 26 -3.59 12.30 6.68
C GLY A 26 -2.14 12.53 6.28
N SER A 27 -1.51 13.53 6.90
CA SER A 27 -0.12 13.92 6.61
C SER A 27 0.90 13.00 7.26
N LEU A 28 2.09 12.88 6.65
CA LEU A 28 3.24 12.29 7.32
C LEU A 28 3.58 13.07 8.59
N SER A 29 3.99 12.35 9.63
CA SER A 29 4.63 12.95 10.79
C SER A 29 6.11 13.23 10.52
N PRO A 30 6.81 14.01 11.37
CA PRO A 30 8.26 14.16 11.28
C PRO A 30 9.00 12.83 11.29
N LEU A 31 8.51 11.83 12.05
CA LEU A 31 9.01 10.47 12.02
C LEU A 31 8.81 9.82 10.63
N GLY A 32 7.63 9.96 10.04
CA GLY A 32 7.32 9.42 8.71
C GLY A 32 8.17 10.04 7.61
N GLU A 33 8.47 11.33 7.69
CA GLU A 33 9.41 11.97 6.77
C GLU A 33 10.84 11.42 6.92
N LYS A 34 11.29 11.20 8.16
CA LYS A 34 12.58 10.55 8.42
C LYS A 34 12.62 9.14 7.85
N GLN A 35 11.60 8.33 8.08
CA GLN A 35 11.48 6.97 7.53
C GLN A 35 11.50 6.97 6.00
N SER A 36 10.88 7.97 5.36
CA SER A 36 10.88 8.12 3.91
C SER A 36 12.29 8.42 3.37
N ARG A 37 13.06 9.27 4.05
CA ARG A 37 14.49 9.50 3.72
C ARG A 37 15.33 8.24 3.89
N GLU A 38 15.13 7.51 4.99
CA GLU A 38 15.81 6.24 5.25
C GLU A 38 15.48 5.17 4.20
N MET A 39 14.24 5.12 3.71
CA MET A 39 13.85 4.29 2.58
C MET A 39 14.67 4.65 1.33
N GLY A 40 14.77 5.93 0.98
CA GLY A 40 15.60 6.40 -0.12
C GLY A 40 17.07 5.97 0.01
N GLU A 41 17.64 6.06 1.21
CA GLU A 41 19.01 5.60 1.49
C GLU A 41 19.18 4.07 1.33
N ARG A 42 18.19 3.27 1.75
CA ARG A 42 18.23 1.81 1.56
C ARG A 42 18.37 1.43 0.09
N TYR A 43 17.71 2.17 -0.80
CA TYR A 43 17.65 1.89 -2.24
C TYR A 43 18.52 2.83 -3.07
N LYS A 44 19.50 3.51 -2.45
CA LYS A 44 20.33 4.50 -3.18
C LYS A 44 21.11 3.94 -4.35
N ASN A 45 21.49 2.66 -4.27
CA ASN A 45 22.23 1.96 -5.33
C ASN A 45 21.33 1.10 -6.22
N ASP A 46 20.03 1.06 -5.95
CA ASP A 46 19.08 0.32 -6.74
C ASP A 46 18.59 1.12 -7.94
N HIS A 47 18.07 0.39 -8.92
CA HIS A 47 17.36 0.96 -10.05
C HIS A 47 15.90 0.49 -10.06
N PHE A 48 14.99 1.44 -10.32
CA PHE A 48 13.58 1.19 -10.57
C PHE A 48 13.16 1.87 -11.87
N ASP A 49 12.42 1.16 -12.71
CA ASP A 49 11.87 1.74 -13.94
C ASP A 49 10.75 2.74 -13.63
N ALA A 50 10.03 2.52 -12.53
CA ALA A 50 9.03 3.45 -11.98
C ALA A 50 8.78 3.16 -10.49
N ILE A 51 8.30 4.20 -9.78
CA ILE A 51 7.75 4.09 -8.42
C ILE A 51 6.27 4.42 -8.51
N PHE A 52 5.43 3.47 -8.13
CA PHE A 52 3.99 3.65 -8.02
C PHE A 52 3.60 3.98 -6.58
N CYS A 53 2.66 4.88 -6.43
CA CYS A 53 2.11 5.25 -5.13
C CYS A 53 0.61 5.52 -5.28
N SER A 54 -0.12 5.53 -4.16
CA SER A 54 -1.51 5.97 -4.19
C SER A 54 -1.62 7.48 -4.34
N ASP A 55 -2.83 7.96 -4.54
CA ASP A 55 -3.18 9.38 -4.54
C ASP A 55 -3.27 10.01 -3.14
N LEU A 56 -3.13 9.21 -2.08
CA LEU A 56 -3.07 9.69 -0.70
C LEU A 56 -1.68 10.25 -0.37
N GLN A 57 -1.64 11.45 0.24
CA GLN A 57 -0.38 12.18 0.44
C GLN A 57 0.67 11.38 1.22
N ARG A 58 0.29 10.59 2.22
CA ARG A 58 1.23 9.74 2.97
C ARG A 58 2.00 8.76 2.09
N SER A 59 1.39 8.31 0.99
CA SER A 59 2.01 7.41 0.01
C SER A 59 2.90 8.19 -0.96
N TYR A 60 2.33 9.16 -1.70
CA TYR A 60 3.13 9.87 -2.70
C TYR A 60 4.19 10.80 -2.09
N LYS A 61 3.95 11.39 -0.90
CA LYS A 61 4.98 12.15 -0.19
C LYS A 61 6.13 11.28 0.29
N SER A 62 5.86 10.04 0.73
CA SER A 62 6.94 9.09 1.03
C SER A 62 7.80 8.82 -0.20
N ALA A 63 7.19 8.67 -1.39
CA ALA A 63 7.91 8.51 -2.64
C ALA A 63 8.76 9.76 -2.98
N GLU A 64 8.16 10.94 -2.93
CA GLU A 64 8.83 12.20 -3.25
C GLU A 64 10.01 12.49 -2.32
N ILE A 65 9.84 12.28 -1.01
CA ILE A 65 10.90 12.48 0.00
C ILE A 65 12.02 11.47 -0.16
N GLY A 66 11.69 10.19 -0.40
CA GLY A 66 12.67 9.13 -0.51
C GLY A 66 13.49 9.19 -1.80
N PHE A 67 12.85 9.51 -2.91
CA PHE A 67 13.45 9.34 -4.23
C PHE A 67 13.54 10.61 -5.08
N GLY A 68 12.79 11.66 -4.75
CA GLY A 68 12.81 12.92 -5.48
C GLY A 68 12.55 12.73 -6.97
N SER A 69 13.47 13.24 -7.80
CA SER A 69 13.42 13.10 -9.26
C SER A 69 14.24 11.92 -9.80
N LYS A 70 14.77 11.05 -8.92
CA LYS A 70 15.64 9.93 -9.33
C LYS A 70 14.94 8.92 -10.24
N PHE A 71 13.65 8.68 -9.98
CA PHE A 71 12.81 7.76 -10.74
C PHE A 71 11.47 8.41 -11.07
N PRO A 72 10.78 7.96 -12.15
CA PRO A 72 9.39 8.37 -12.40
C PRO A 72 8.49 7.96 -11.24
N ILE A 73 7.76 8.91 -10.64
CA ILE A 73 6.76 8.66 -9.59
C ILE A 73 5.38 8.78 -10.21
N ILE A 74 4.60 7.70 -10.15
CA ILE A 74 3.29 7.57 -10.79
C ILE A 74 2.25 7.32 -9.71
N LYS A 75 1.26 8.23 -9.63
CA LYS A 75 0.11 8.08 -8.72
C LYS A 75 -0.97 7.25 -9.38
N ASP A 76 -1.47 6.24 -8.67
CA ASP A 76 -2.59 5.43 -9.11
C ASP A 76 -3.58 5.21 -7.95
N PRO A 77 -4.84 5.68 -8.06
CA PRO A 77 -5.82 5.55 -6.98
C PRO A 77 -6.21 4.10 -6.67
N ARG A 78 -5.94 3.15 -7.58
CA ARG A 78 -6.16 1.72 -7.34
C ARG A 78 -5.25 1.16 -6.24
N LEU A 79 -4.16 1.87 -5.91
CA LEU A 79 -3.22 1.52 -4.83
C LEU A 79 -3.62 2.07 -3.47
N SER A 80 -4.71 2.84 -3.36
CA SER A 80 -5.12 3.46 -2.10
C SER A 80 -5.55 2.45 -1.04
N GLU A 81 -5.49 2.88 0.23
CA GLU A 81 -6.00 2.09 1.36
C GLU A 81 -7.48 1.74 1.18
N CYS A 82 -7.95 0.71 1.86
CA CYS A 82 -9.36 0.38 1.93
C CYS A 82 -10.16 1.57 2.49
N ASP A 83 -11.30 1.84 1.87
CA ASP A 83 -12.22 2.85 2.39
C ASP A 83 -12.96 2.29 3.60
N TYR A 84 -12.64 2.82 4.78
CA TYR A 84 -13.30 2.42 6.03
C TYR A 84 -14.68 3.07 6.22
N GLY A 85 -15.13 3.92 5.28
CA GLY A 85 -16.44 4.58 5.31
C GLY A 85 -16.67 5.29 6.63
N ASP A 86 -17.76 4.93 7.32
CA ASP A 86 -18.14 5.55 8.60
C ASP A 86 -17.12 5.30 9.73
N LEU A 87 -16.23 4.32 9.60
CA LEU A 87 -15.17 4.04 10.57
C LEU A 87 -13.85 4.78 10.27
N THR A 88 -13.83 5.65 9.28
CA THR A 88 -12.67 6.52 8.99
C THR A 88 -12.39 7.42 10.19
N ASN A 89 -11.13 7.51 10.61
CA ASN A 89 -10.64 8.23 11.79
C ASN A 89 -11.13 7.68 13.15
N HIS A 90 -11.71 6.48 13.17
CA HIS A 90 -11.95 5.76 14.42
C HIS A 90 -10.65 5.19 15.01
N PRO A 91 -10.64 4.79 16.30
CA PRO A 91 -9.49 4.12 16.90
C PRO A 91 -9.02 2.91 16.09
N SER A 92 -7.71 2.77 15.92
CA SER A 92 -7.13 1.72 15.05
C SER A 92 -7.48 0.30 15.51
N ASP A 93 -7.58 0.07 16.81
CA ASP A 93 -7.96 -1.22 17.39
C ASP A 93 -9.42 -1.60 17.07
N GLU A 94 -10.33 -0.63 17.09
CA GLU A 94 -11.72 -0.82 16.67
C GLU A 94 -11.80 -1.24 15.20
N VAL A 95 -11.12 -0.49 14.32
CA VAL A 95 -11.12 -0.79 12.89
C VAL A 95 -10.44 -2.13 12.62
N ASP A 96 -9.31 -2.42 13.28
CA ASP A 96 -8.60 -3.69 13.13
C ASP A 96 -9.49 -4.88 13.58
N GLY A 97 -10.30 -4.73 14.60
CA GLY A 97 -11.29 -5.73 15.03
C GLY A 97 -12.43 -5.98 14.03
N GLU A 98 -12.76 -4.97 13.22
CA GLU A 98 -13.78 -5.08 12.17
C GLU A 98 -13.27 -5.69 10.86
N LYS A 99 -11.99 -5.54 10.54
CA LYS A 99 -11.39 -5.97 9.24
C LYS A 99 -11.75 -7.40 8.83
N PRO A 100 -11.68 -8.43 9.70
CA PRO A 100 -12.03 -9.80 9.31
C PRO A 100 -13.49 -9.96 8.86
N LYS A 101 -14.39 -9.12 9.34
CA LYS A 101 -15.82 -9.12 8.96
C LYS A 101 -16.05 -8.38 7.64
N ARG A 102 -15.06 -7.63 7.18
CA ARG A 102 -15.12 -6.75 6.00
C ARG A 102 -14.45 -7.34 4.76
N ILE A 103 -14.18 -8.63 4.75
CA ILE A 103 -13.59 -9.30 3.60
C ILE A 103 -14.57 -9.27 2.42
N LEU A 104 -15.78 -9.76 2.61
CA LEU A 104 -16.85 -9.78 1.60
C LEU A 104 -17.84 -8.62 1.77
N THR A 105 -18.12 -8.25 3.02
CA THR A 105 -19.10 -7.22 3.34
C THR A 105 -18.39 -5.87 3.47
N PRO A 106 -18.77 -4.83 2.72
CA PRO A 106 -18.15 -3.51 2.83
C PRO A 106 -18.26 -2.92 4.24
N PHE A 107 -17.30 -2.08 4.60
CA PHE A 107 -17.50 -1.13 5.68
C PHE A 107 -18.74 -0.27 5.37
N PRO A 108 -19.50 0.16 6.38
CA PRO A 108 -20.64 1.05 6.15
C PRO A 108 -20.20 2.30 5.37
N ASN A 109 -20.81 2.56 4.22
CA ASN A 109 -20.44 3.63 3.28
C ASN A 109 -18.99 3.57 2.78
N GLY A 110 -18.36 2.39 2.78
CA GLY A 110 -16.98 2.18 2.37
C GLY A 110 -16.78 1.00 1.42
N GLU A 111 -15.59 0.40 1.45
CA GLU A 111 -15.20 -0.76 0.64
C GLU A 111 -15.14 -2.05 1.46
N SER A 112 -15.26 -3.19 0.79
CA SER A 112 -14.78 -4.48 1.30
C SER A 112 -13.33 -4.74 0.84
N TYR A 113 -12.64 -5.67 1.50
CA TYR A 113 -11.30 -6.07 1.04
C TYR A 113 -11.33 -6.80 -0.29
N THR A 114 -12.43 -7.48 -0.64
CA THR A 114 -12.62 -8.05 -1.97
C THR A 114 -12.68 -6.97 -3.05
N GLN A 115 -13.38 -5.86 -2.81
CA GLN A 115 -13.41 -4.72 -3.72
C GLN A 115 -12.03 -4.07 -3.85
N THR A 116 -11.33 -3.87 -2.74
CA THR A 116 -9.96 -3.34 -2.72
C THR A 116 -9.00 -4.24 -3.52
N THR A 117 -9.09 -5.55 -3.33
CA THR A 117 -8.27 -6.53 -4.06
C THR A 117 -8.62 -6.54 -5.56
N ALA A 118 -9.89 -6.36 -5.92
CA ALA A 118 -10.31 -6.30 -7.33
C ALA A 118 -9.65 -5.11 -8.07
N ARG A 119 -9.69 -3.90 -7.49
CA ARG A 119 -9.01 -2.74 -8.12
C ARG A 119 -7.48 -2.90 -8.15
N MET A 120 -6.90 -3.57 -7.16
CA MET A 120 -5.48 -3.92 -7.15
C MET A 120 -5.14 -4.90 -8.30
N LYS A 121 -6.02 -5.87 -8.56
CA LYS A 121 -5.87 -6.81 -9.68
C LYS A 121 -5.85 -6.09 -11.03
N ASP A 122 -6.74 -5.12 -11.24
CA ASP A 122 -6.76 -4.31 -12.47
C ASP A 122 -5.45 -3.52 -12.65
N PHE A 123 -4.91 -2.97 -11.56
CA PHE A 123 -3.59 -2.32 -11.58
C PHE A 123 -2.47 -3.30 -11.99
N LEU A 124 -2.44 -4.50 -11.39
CA LEU A 124 -1.41 -5.50 -11.69
C LEU A 124 -1.50 -6.04 -13.13
N LEU A 125 -2.71 -6.13 -13.70
CA LEU A 125 -2.89 -6.47 -15.12
C LEU A 125 -2.27 -5.40 -16.04
N ASP A 126 -2.45 -4.12 -15.72
CA ASP A 126 -1.83 -3.04 -16.48
C ASP A 126 -0.30 -3.04 -16.29
N LEU A 127 0.16 -3.38 -15.10
CA LEU A 127 1.59 -3.50 -14.82
C LEU A 127 2.23 -4.61 -15.67
N LEU A 128 1.59 -5.78 -15.78
CA LEU A 128 2.04 -6.87 -16.65
C LEU A 128 2.13 -6.46 -18.12
N ARG A 129 1.16 -5.66 -18.60
CA ARG A 129 1.13 -5.22 -20.00
C ARG A 129 2.22 -4.20 -20.33
N ASN A 130 2.52 -3.29 -19.39
CA ASN A 130 3.32 -2.11 -19.67
C ASN A 130 4.75 -2.17 -19.09
N TYR A 131 5.00 -3.07 -18.14
CA TYR A 131 6.28 -3.15 -17.40
C TYR A 131 6.90 -4.56 -17.42
N ASP A 132 6.61 -5.36 -18.44
CA ASP A 132 7.23 -6.68 -18.57
C ASP A 132 8.75 -6.57 -18.67
N GLY A 133 9.46 -7.42 -17.92
CA GLY A 133 10.93 -7.38 -17.80
C GLY A 133 11.47 -6.25 -16.90
N LYS A 134 10.59 -5.45 -16.28
CA LYS A 134 10.95 -4.27 -15.48
C LYS A 134 10.95 -4.55 -13.99
N ARG A 135 11.66 -3.68 -13.25
CA ARG A 135 11.66 -3.64 -11.79
C ARG A 135 11.02 -2.35 -11.32
N VAL A 136 9.95 -2.46 -10.56
CA VAL A 136 9.17 -1.33 -10.06
C VAL A 136 9.07 -1.35 -8.55
N MET A 137 8.83 -0.19 -7.95
CA MET A 137 8.49 -0.09 -6.54
C MET A 137 7.03 0.31 -6.39
N ILE A 138 6.36 -0.21 -5.37
CA ILE A 138 5.04 0.24 -4.93
C ILE A 138 5.19 0.74 -3.50
N ILE A 139 4.89 2.02 -3.27
CA ILE A 139 4.79 2.58 -1.93
C ILE A 139 3.31 2.70 -1.60
N GLY A 140 2.84 1.89 -0.66
CA GLY A 140 1.41 1.74 -0.44
C GLY A 140 1.01 1.54 1.00
N HIS A 141 -0.09 0.83 1.19
CA HIS A 141 -0.84 0.67 2.43
C HIS A 141 -0.96 -0.81 2.79
N ARG A 142 -1.55 -1.13 3.95
CA ARG A 142 -1.83 -2.53 4.34
C ARG A 142 -2.73 -3.22 3.31
N ALA A 143 -3.77 -2.54 2.83
CA ALA A 143 -4.67 -3.12 1.82
C ALA A 143 -3.93 -3.41 0.50
N THR A 144 -2.96 -2.58 0.11
CA THR A 144 -2.10 -2.81 -1.05
C THR A 144 -1.30 -4.10 -0.87
N GLN A 145 -0.65 -4.26 0.29
CA GLN A 145 0.14 -5.45 0.61
C GLN A 145 -0.72 -6.71 0.69
N TYR A 146 -1.94 -6.63 1.27
CA TYR A 146 -2.89 -7.73 1.28
C TYR A 146 -3.28 -8.17 -0.14
N GLY A 147 -3.49 -7.21 -1.04
CA GLY A 147 -3.77 -7.49 -2.45
C GLY A 147 -2.61 -8.21 -3.15
N LEU A 148 -1.37 -7.79 -2.91
CA LEU A 148 -0.16 -8.44 -3.45
C LEU A 148 -0.04 -9.90 -2.96
N GLU A 149 -0.20 -10.13 -1.65
CA GLU A 149 -0.16 -11.48 -1.08
C GLU A 149 -1.28 -12.38 -1.62
N ASN A 150 -2.48 -11.85 -1.75
CA ASN A 150 -3.62 -12.61 -2.25
C ASN A 150 -3.46 -12.96 -3.74
N ILE A 151 -3.14 -11.95 -4.57
CA ILE A 151 -3.15 -12.11 -6.04
C ILE A 151 -1.91 -12.85 -6.52
N ILE A 152 -0.73 -12.52 -6.01
CA ILE A 152 0.55 -13.07 -6.50
C ILE A 152 0.89 -14.38 -5.78
N ASN A 153 0.76 -14.42 -4.46
CA ASN A 153 1.14 -15.57 -3.65
C ASN A 153 -0.03 -16.53 -3.39
N GLY A 154 -1.26 -16.16 -3.79
CA GLY A 154 -2.45 -17.02 -3.66
C GLY A 154 -2.90 -17.23 -2.21
N ILE A 155 -2.47 -16.37 -1.27
CA ILE A 155 -2.85 -16.50 0.13
C ILE A 155 -4.28 -15.95 0.32
N PRO A 156 -5.23 -16.73 0.86
CA PRO A 156 -6.60 -16.26 1.10
C PRO A 156 -6.65 -15.03 2.03
N LEU A 157 -7.52 -14.07 1.73
CA LEU A 157 -7.71 -12.87 2.56
C LEU A 157 -8.09 -13.19 4.00
N GLU A 158 -8.83 -14.28 4.21
CA GLU A 158 -9.23 -14.80 5.52
C GLU A 158 -8.03 -15.22 6.40
N LYS A 159 -6.88 -15.50 5.79
CA LYS A 159 -5.63 -15.79 6.49
C LYS A 159 -4.76 -14.56 6.67
N ILE A 160 -4.74 -13.66 5.69
CA ILE A 160 -3.88 -12.48 5.70
C ILE A 160 -4.41 -11.42 6.67
N ILE A 161 -5.70 -11.08 6.58
CA ILE A 161 -6.29 -9.93 7.27
C ILE A 161 -6.28 -10.07 8.78
N PRO A 162 -6.63 -11.23 9.38
CA PRO A 162 -6.57 -11.40 10.83
C PRO A 162 -5.15 -11.57 11.38
N ALA A 163 -4.17 -11.85 10.52
CA ALA A 163 -2.79 -12.07 10.96
C ALA A 163 -2.15 -10.76 11.46
N PRO A 164 -1.31 -10.80 12.51
CA PRO A 164 -0.58 -9.64 12.97
C PRO A 164 0.30 -9.08 11.83
N TRP A 165 0.08 -7.83 11.47
CA TRP A 165 0.92 -7.18 10.50
C TRP A 165 2.22 -6.73 11.15
N LYS A 166 3.35 -7.11 10.55
CA LYS A 166 4.68 -6.70 11.00
C LYS A 166 5.37 -5.93 9.88
N TRP A 167 5.84 -4.75 10.19
CA TRP A 167 6.66 -4.00 9.26
C TRP A 167 8.00 -4.71 9.01
N GLN A 168 8.46 -4.66 7.77
CA GLN A 168 9.80 -5.04 7.37
C GLN A 168 10.29 -4.09 6.25
N PRO A 169 11.59 -3.95 6.04
CA PRO A 169 12.14 -3.18 4.94
C PRO A 169 11.99 -3.97 3.63
N GLY A 170 10.99 -3.61 2.84
CA GLY A 170 10.71 -4.20 1.54
C GLY A 170 10.09 -5.60 1.58
N TRP A 171 9.16 -5.81 0.66
CA TRP A 171 8.66 -7.12 0.26
C TRP A 171 8.90 -7.24 -1.23
N THR A 172 9.41 -8.38 -1.70
CA THR A 172 9.65 -8.61 -3.12
C THR A 172 8.65 -9.61 -3.67
N TYR A 173 8.05 -9.27 -4.81
CA TYR A 173 7.10 -10.12 -5.52
C TYR A 173 7.51 -10.27 -6.97
N GLU A 174 7.29 -11.46 -7.53
CA GLU A 174 7.50 -11.76 -8.93
C GLU A 174 6.14 -11.95 -9.62
N LEU A 175 5.73 -10.94 -10.36
CA LEU A 175 4.45 -10.95 -11.07
C LEU A 175 4.64 -11.55 -12.47
N THR A 176 4.14 -12.78 -12.68
CA THR A 176 4.28 -13.49 -13.96
C THR A 176 2.96 -13.64 -14.69
N LYS A 177 1.88 -13.80 -13.95
CA LYS A 177 0.50 -13.98 -14.45
C LYS A 177 -0.51 -13.68 -13.33
N ILE A 178 -1.74 -13.45 -13.69
CA ILE A 178 -2.89 -13.29 -12.78
C ILE A 178 -4.07 -14.09 -13.32
#